data_070fc4b5be18a76e4b643d17a4de7281
#
_entry.id   070fc4b5be18a76e4b643d17a4de7281
#
_cell.length_a   1.000
_cell.length_b   1.000
_cell.length_c   1.000
_cell.angle_alpha   90.00
_cell.angle_beta   90.00
_cell.angle_gamma   90.00
#
_symmetry.space_group_name_H-M   'P 1'
#
loop_
_entity.id
_entity.type
_entity.pdbx_description
1 polymer ?
#
loop_
_entity_poly.entity_id
_entity_poly.type
_entity_poly.pdbx_seq_one_letter_code
_entity_poly.pdbx_strand_id
1 'polypeptide(L)'
;MGLGDLLKKLFSSASATPADAPRLPATSESALESALQRLPAGERGWITLAEAAYLFSTEEPRYAFGEMDEAGKLRLGQFSAEHRCTLNYMPTEGRVYFTRNA
;
A
#
# COMPACT_ATOMS: atom_id res chain seq x y z
N MET A 1 7.05 -33.99 -1.28
CA MET A 1 6.72 -32.99 -1.07
C MET A 1 7.75 -32.15 -0.45
N GLY A 2 8.40 -32.44 0.41
CA GLY A 2 9.23 -31.58 1.16
C GLY A 2 10.11 -30.66 0.36
N LEU A 3 10.68 -31.12 -0.72
CA LEU A 3 11.60 -30.30 -1.47
C LEU A 3 10.93 -29.09 -2.10
N GLY A 4 9.78 -29.31 -2.69
CA GLY A 4 9.06 -28.20 -3.29
C GLY A 4 8.60 -27.21 -2.26
N ASP A 5 8.13 -27.71 -1.12
CA ASP A 5 7.70 -26.82 -0.04
C ASP A 5 8.87 -26.06 0.53
N LEU A 6 10.00 -26.71 0.63
CA LEU A 6 11.18 -26.08 1.16
C LEU A 6 11.62 -24.94 0.28
N LEU A 7 11.57 -25.14 -1.03
CA LEU A 7 11.92 -24.07 -1.96
C LEU A 7 10.97 -22.89 -1.85
N LYS A 8 9.71 -23.15 -1.69
CA LYS A 8 8.76 -22.09 -1.51
C LYS A 8 9.05 -21.28 -0.26
N LYS A 9 9.38 -21.95 0.81
CA LYS A 9 9.73 -21.26 2.03
C LYS A 9 10.98 -20.43 1.87
N LEU A 10 11.95 -20.95 1.17
CA LEU A 10 13.17 -20.20 0.94
C LEU A 10 12.91 -18.96 0.12
N PHE A 11 12.09 -19.07 -0.91
CA PHE A 11 11.76 -17.91 -1.70
C PHE A 11 10.98 -16.89 -0.90
N SER A 12 10.04 -17.34 -0.09
CA SER A 12 9.29 -16.44 0.75
C SER A 12 10.19 -15.71 1.72
N SER A 13 11.14 -16.43 2.30
CA SER A 13 12.08 -15.81 3.22
C SER A 13 13.00 -14.85 2.51
N ALA A 14 13.46 -15.25 1.35
CA ALA A 14 14.37 -14.42 0.58
C ALA A 14 13.69 -13.13 0.13
N SER A 15 12.41 -13.21 -0.10
CA SER A 15 11.69 -12.03 -0.51
C SER A 15 11.08 -11.33 0.69
N ALA A 16 11.76 -11.32 1.79
CA ALA A 16 11.37 -10.44 2.89
C ALA A 16 11.37 -9.03 2.36
N THR A 17 10.88 -8.87 1.20
CA THR A 17 10.79 -7.64 0.46
C THR A 17 9.39 -7.11 0.63
N PRO A 18 9.17 -5.86 0.24
CA PRO A 18 7.82 -5.31 0.29
C PRO A 18 6.79 -6.16 -0.43
N ALA A 19 7.22 -6.98 -1.38
CA ALA A 19 6.30 -7.83 -2.11
C ALA A 19 5.58 -8.83 -1.22
N ASP A 20 6.14 -9.13 -0.05
CA ASP A 20 5.51 -10.05 0.89
C ASP A 20 4.40 -9.40 1.70
N ALA A 21 4.31 -8.09 1.69
CA ALA A 21 3.28 -7.40 2.44
C ALA A 21 1.91 -7.68 1.83
N PRO A 22 0.87 -7.80 2.66
CA PRO A 22 -0.46 -8.06 2.13
C PRO A 22 -1.02 -6.86 1.39
N ARG A 23 -1.85 -7.15 0.40
CA ARG A 23 -2.57 -6.11 -0.31
C ARG A 23 -3.76 -5.67 0.54
N LEU A 24 -3.89 -4.38 0.70
CA LEU A 24 -4.99 -3.82 1.48
C LEU A 24 -6.20 -3.54 0.58
N PRO A 25 -7.41 -3.65 1.11
CA PRO A 25 -8.60 -3.29 0.34
C PRO A 25 -8.63 -1.78 0.11
N ALA A 26 -8.91 -1.38 -1.11
CA ALA A 26 -8.92 0.02 -1.47
C ALA A 26 -10.09 0.34 -2.39
N THR A 27 -11.23 -0.28 -2.14
CA THR A 27 -12.43 0.03 -2.91
C THR A 27 -13.04 1.37 -2.49
N SER A 28 -12.69 1.84 -1.29
CA SER A 28 -13.11 3.14 -0.80
C SER A 28 -12.14 3.56 0.29
N GLU A 29 -12.17 4.86 0.62
CA GLU A 29 -11.33 5.34 1.72
C GLU A 29 -11.70 4.66 3.03
N SER A 30 -12.98 4.42 3.23
CA SER A 30 -13.46 3.78 4.44
C SER A 30 -12.92 2.36 4.58
N ALA A 31 -12.90 1.61 3.48
CA ALA A 31 -12.35 0.26 3.50
C ALA A 31 -10.86 0.27 3.82
N LEU A 32 -10.13 1.20 3.22
CA LEU A 32 -8.70 1.33 3.47
C LEU A 32 -8.44 1.77 4.91
N GLU A 33 -9.23 2.70 5.40
CA GLU A 33 -9.11 3.16 6.77
C GLU A 33 -9.26 2.00 7.76
N SER A 34 -10.28 1.18 7.56
CA SER A 34 -10.50 0.02 8.44
C SER A 34 -9.33 -0.94 8.38
N ALA A 35 -8.77 -1.13 7.20
CA ALA A 35 -7.64 -2.03 7.04
C ALA A 35 -6.42 -1.50 7.77
N LEU A 36 -6.16 -0.20 7.68
CA LEU A 36 -5.02 0.40 8.38
C LEU A 36 -5.19 0.31 9.88
N GLN A 37 -6.41 0.46 10.38
CA GLN A 37 -6.66 0.35 11.81
C GLN A 37 -6.41 -1.05 12.34
N ARG A 38 -6.56 -2.06 11.49
CA ARG A 38 -6.31 -3.45 11.88
C ARG A 38 -4.87 -3.88 11.71
N LEU A 39 -4.08 -3.06 11.04
CA LEU A 39 -2.70 -3.40 10.76
C LEU A 39 -1.90 -3.35 12.06
N PRO A 40 -1.22 -4.43 12.44
CA PRO A 40 -0.44 -4.42 13.68
C PRO A 40 0.73 -3.46 13.58
N ALA A 41 1.18 -2.96 14.73
CA ALA A 41 2.30 -2.04 14.78
C ALA A 41 3.53 -2.67 14.13
N GLY A 42 4.18 -1.90 13.28
CA GLY A 42 5.37 -2.37 12.59
C GLY A 42 5.09 -3.15 11.31
N GLU A 43 3.83 -3.55 11.11
CA GLU A 43 3.46 -4.28 9.90
C GLU A 43 3.14 -3.32 8.78
N ARG A 44 3.21 -3.82 7.55
CA ARG A 44 2.89 -2.99 6.40
C ARG A 44 1.93 -3.69 5.46
N GLY A 45 1.22 -2.88 4.68
CA GLY A 45 0.39 -3.37 3.61
C GLY A 45 0.49 -2.40 2.45
N TRP A 46 -0.07 -2.75 1.31
CA TRP A 46 0.06 -1.91 0.13
C TRP A 46 -1.24 -1.87 -0.68
N ILE A 47 -1.35 -0.81 -1.48
CA ILE A 47 -2.39 -0.70 -2.49
C ILE A 47 -1.69 -0.35 -3.79
N THR A 48 -2.39 -0.50 -4.91
CA THR A 48 -1.80 -0.13 -6.18
C THR A 48 -1.82 1.39 -6.32
N LEU A 49 -0.90 1.90 -7.14
CA LEU A 49 -0.86 3.32 -7.41
C LEU A 49 -2.17 3.77 -8.07
N ALA A 50 -2.73 2.94 -8.94
CA ALA A 50 -4.00 3.26 -9.57
C ALA A 50 -5.12 3.41 -8.54
N GLU A 51 -5.14 2.53 -7.55
CA GLU A 51 -6.13 2.62 -6.47
C GLU A 51 -5.94 3.89 -5.66
N ALA A 52 -4.69 4.21 -5.35
CA ALA A 52 -4.39 5.43 -4.62
C ALA A 52 -4.83 6.66 -5.41
N ALA A 53 -4.54 6.67 -6.69
CA ALA A 53 -4.93 7.78 -7.55
C ALA A 53 -6.45 7.92 -7.61
N TYR A 54 -7.13 6.79 -7.72
CA TYR A 54 -8.58 6.82 -7.78
C TYR A 54 -9.19 7.39 -6.50
N LEU A 55 -8.65 7.03 -5.36
CA LEU A 55 -9.19 7.47 -4.08
C LEU A 55 -8.80 8.89 -3.71
N PHE A 56 -7.59 9.30 -4.03
CA PHE A 56 -7.04 10.53 -3.48
C PHE A 56 -6.76 11.63 -4.48
N SER A 57 -6.69 11.34 -5.77
CA SER A 57 -6.48 12.40 -6.76
C SER A 57 -7.67 13.33 -6.80
N THR A 58 -7.41 14.61 -6.99
CA THR A 58 -8.44 15.63 -6.97
C THR A 58 -8.86 16.10 -8.35
N GLU A 59 -8.08 15.78 -9.39
CA GLU A 59 -8.36 16.22 -10.75
C GLU A 59 -8.73 15.05 -11.64
N GLU A 60 -9.49 15.35 -12.68
CA GLU A 60 -9.87 14.36 -13.67
C GLU A 60 -8.94 14.44 -14.88
N PRO A 61 -8.59 13.29 -15.46
CA PRO A 61 -8.90 11.94 -14.99
C PRO A 61 -8.01 11.57 -13.81
N ARG A 62 -8.62 10.93 -12.84
CA ARG A 62 -7.99 10.72 -11.55
C ARG A 62 -6.74 9.86 -11.58
N TYR A 63 -6.66 8.98 -12.55
CA TYR A 63 -5.54 8.05 -12.60
C TYR A 63 -4.97 7.94 -13.99
N ALA A 64 -5.01 9.03 -14.72
CA ALA A 64 -4.39 9.05 -16.04
C ALA A 64 -2.92 8.71 -15.87
N PHE A 65 -2.45 7.79 -16.67
CA PHE A 65 -1.05 7.37 -16.65
C PHE A 65 -0.62 6.74 -15.33
N GLY A 66 -1.58 6.38 -14.48
CA GLY A 66 -1.24 5.71 -13.23
C GLY A 66 -0.56 6.59 -12.21
N GLU A 67 -0.67 7.90 -12.36
CA GLU A 67 -0.05 8.81 -11.41
C GLU A 67 -1.09 9.70 -10.74
N MET A 68 -0.71 10.19 -9.57
CA MET A 68 -1.57 11.08 -8.80
C MET A 68 -1.12 12.52 -9.01
N ASP A 69 -2.07 13.45 -8.90
CA ASP A 69 -1.71 14.85 -8.90
C ASP A 69 -1.07 15.21 -7.54
N GLU A 70 -0.47 16.39 -7.45
CA GLU A 70 0.22 16.79 -6.23
C GLU A 70 -0.73 16.93 -5.05
N ALA A 71 -1.92 17.43 -5.27
CA ALA A 71 -2.91 17.56 -4.21
C ALA A 71 -3.32 16.18 -3.69
N GLY A 72 -3.43 15.20 -4.60
CA GLY A 72 -3.75 13.84 -4.22
C GLY A 72 -2.66 13.21 -3.38
N LYS A 73 -1.40 13.45 -3.73
CA LYS A 73 -0.27 12.95 -2.95
C LYS A 73 -0.30 13.54 -1.53
N LEU A 74 -0.60 14.81 -1.43
CA LEU A 74 -0.68 15.47 -0.14
C LEU A 74 -1.82 14.87 0.71
N ARG A 75 -2.98 14.66 0.09
CA ARG A 75 -4.10 14.04 0.79
C ARG A 75 -3.76 12.64 1.26
N LEU A 76 -3.07 11.88 0.42
CA LEU A 76 -2.66 10.53 0.77
C LEU A 76 -1.70 10.54 1.96
N GLY A 77 -0.76 11.48 1.97
CA GLY A 77 0.16 11.63 3.09
C GLY A 77 -0.57 11.97 4.38
N GLN A 78 -1.53 12.89 4.30
CA GLN A 78 -2.31 13.27 5.47
C GLN A 78 -3.15 12.11 5.98
N PHE A 79 -3.76 11.37 5.06
CA PHE A 79 -4.55 10.19 5.41
C PHE A 79 -3.68 9.16 6.15
N SER A 80 -2.49 8.91 5.61
CA SER A 80 -1.56 7.98 6.22
C SER A 80 -1.19 8.42 7.65
N ALA A 81 -0.86 9.69 7.81
CA ALA A 81 -0.48 10.23 9.12
C ALA A 81 -1.64 10.15 10.11
N GLU A 82 -2.85 10.44 9.66
CA GLU A 82 -4.02 10.39 10.52
C GLU A 82 -4.27 8.99 11.07
N HIS A 83 -3.83 7.98 10.33
CA HIS A 83 -4.01 6.59 10.75
C HIS A 83 -2.72 6.00 11.31
N ARG A 84 -1.79 6.85 11.68
CA ARG A 84 -0.54 6.45 12.32
C ARG A 84 0.28 5.51 11.46
N CYS A 85 0.34 5.80 10.19
CA CYS A 85 1.10 5.02 9.26
C CYS A 85 2.15 5.88 8.57
N THR A 86 3.26 5.26 8.22
CA THR A 86 4.28 5.89 7.40
C THR A 86 4.03 5.48 5.97
N LEU A 87 3.97 6.47 5.10
CA LEU A 87 3.69 6.25 3.69
C LEU A 87 4.98 6.05 2.93
N ASN A 88 5.00 5.04 2.07
CA ASN A 88 6.11 4.84 1.17
C ASN A 88 5.57 4.77 -0.25
N TYR A 89 5.75 5.84 -0.99
CA TYR A 89 5.21 6.00 -2.34
C TYR A 89 6.22 5.43 -3.32
N MET A 90 5.83 4.35 -4.02
CA MET A 90 6.74 3.63 -4.91
C MET A 90 6.17 3.60 -6.33
N PRO A 91 6.28 4.72 -7.06
CA PRO A 91 5.67 4.79 -8.39
C PRO A 91 6.29 3.83 -9.39
N THR A 92 7.58 3.52 -9.25
CA THR A 92 8.21 2.59 -10.18
C THR A 92 7.68 1.18 -10.02
N GLU A 93 7.14 0.85 -8.86
CA GLU A 93 6.53 -0.45 -8.62
C GLU A 93 5.03 -0.41 -8.84
N GLY A 94 4.48 0.77 -9.03
CA GLY A 94 3.05 0.93 -9.14
C GLY A 94 2.32 0.66 -7.83
N ARG A 95 2.99 0.90 -6.70
CA ARG A 95 2.46 0.59 -5.38
C ARG A 95 2.68 1.72 -4.39
N VAL A 96 1.84 1.73 -3.37
CA VAL A 96 1.99 2.62 -2.23
C VAL A 96 1.92 1.74 -0.99
N TYR A 97 2.93 1.86 -0.14
CA TYR A 97 3.00 1.04 1.08
C TYR A 97 2.67 1.88 2.29
N PHE A 98 1.93 1.28 3.22
CA PHE A 98 1.63 1.89 4.51
C PHE A 98 2.25 1.01 5.59
N THR A 99 3.06 1.60 6.45
CA THR A 99 3.65 0.88 7.57
C THR A 99 3.06 1.44 8.84
N ARG A 100 2.44 0.58 9.64
CA ARG A 100 1.86 1.03 10.91
C ARG A 100 2.96 1.42 11.87
N ASN A 101 2.89 2.63 12.39
CA ASN A 101 3.89 3.10 13.34
C ASN A 101 3.71 2.38 14.67
N ALA A 102 4.82 2.10 15.31
CA ALA A 102 4.80 1.41 16.59
C ALA A 102 4.32 2.34 17.71
#